data_b87a238180b14e6f534d1a9ab29a3b3a
#
_entry.id   b87a238180b14e6f534d1a9ab29a3b3a
#
_cell.length_a   1.000
_cell.length_b   1.000
_cell.length_c   1.000
_cell.angle_alpha   90.00
_cell.angle_beta   90.00
_cell.angle_gamma   90.00
#
_symmetry.space_group_name_H-M   'P 1'
#
loop_
_entity.id
_entity.type
_entity.pdbx_description
1 polymer ?
#
loop_
_entity_poly.entity_id
_entity_poly.type
_entity_poly.pdbx_seq_one_letter_code
_entity_poly.pdbx_strand_id
1 'polypeptide(L)'
;MNRLARLVLSVACSFTLLPTHASNSENNGMADTTNLTMPMLKLNNGIEMPQFGIGTFTLPDNETTVKLLVQALKRGYRHIDTAHAYRNEQSVGKAIRESGVPREEIWLTSKLWPNEYGEGKTAKAIDDMLQRLGVDYIDLVYLHQPVGNYKGAWHDLEKAVVEGKVRSIGISNFDYNDRVFSDIVDSMKVKPVAMQIECHPYAQRKYWQEKLKQNNIVLECWYPLGGRSSRGALLRDSVICGIAKAHGKTAAQVIIRWHIQEGFSVIPGIDNPKYIDENIRALDFMLSDEEMNAIRALNKEQRFFNMTYEEAQRRFGNHDLYDN
;
A
#
# COMPACT_ATOMS: atom_id res chain seq x y z
N MET A 1 -83.43 20.03 -2.55
CA MET A 1 -84.37 18.97 -2.09
C MET A 1 -83.57 17.86 -1.43
N ASN A 2 -83.94 17.54 -0.17
CA ASN A 2 -83.62 16.36 0.68
C ASN A 2 -82.15 16.08 1.00
N ARG A 3 -81.65 16.44 2.16
CA ARG A 3 -81.76 15.85 3.52
C ARG A 3 -81.65 14.32 3.55
N LEU A 4 -80.59 13.80 4.14
CA LEU A 4 -80.70 12.85 5.24
C LEU A 4 -79.35 12.69 5.99
N ALA A 5 -79.44 13.00 7.27
CA ALA A 5 -78.44 12.79 8.28
C ALA A 5 -78.34 11.32 8.66
N ARG A 6 -77.18 10.79 8.97
CA ARG A 6 -77.03 9.64 9.88
C ARG A 6 -75.86 9.85 10.85
N LEU A 7 -76.29 9.85 12.08
CA LEU A 7 -75.58 9.77 13.34
C LEU A 7 -74.71 8.50 13.41
N VAL A 8 -73.46 8.56 13.77
CA VAL A 8 -72.74 7.41 14.28
C VAL A 8 -71.93 7.79 15.49
N LEU A 9 -72.15 7.03 16.56
CA LEU A 9 -71.61 7.14 17.92
C LEU A 9 -70.07 7.18 17.96
N SER A 10 -69.59 8.08 18.83
CA SER A 10 -68.21 8.12 19.34
C SER A 10 -68.02 7.07 20.42
N VAL A 11 -67.10 6.13 20.22
CA VAL A 11 -66.52 5.35 21.32
C VAL A 11 -65.13 5.89 21.56
N ALA A 12 -64.92 6.56 22.66
CA ALA A 12 -63.63 7.03 23.14
C ALA A 12 -62.87 5.84 23.75
N CYS A 13 -61.81 5.40 23.11
CA CYS A 13 -60.84 4.52 23.71
C CYS A 13 -59.61 5.36 24.12
N SER A 14 -59.48 5.59 25.43
CA SER A 14 -58.34 6.27 26.06
C SER A 14 -57.13 5.33 26.00
N PHE A 15 -56.16 5.60 25.10
CA PHE A 15 -54.83 4.99 25.17
C PHE A 15 -53.90 5.95 25.90
N THR A 16 -53.47 5.56 27.09
CA THR A 16 -52.38 6.19 27.84
C THR A 16 -51.07 5.92 27.10
N LEU A 17 -50.48 6.97 26.52
CA LEU A 17 -49.14 6.96 25.98
C LEU A 17 -48.13 6.99 27.14
N LEU A 18 -47.41 5.88 27.33
CA LEU A 18 -46.17 5.85 28.08
C LEU A 18 -45.05 6.42 27.18
N PRO A 19 -44.18 7.30 27.70
CA PRO A 19 -43.03 7.78 26.93
C PRO A 19 -41.98 6.66 26.82
N THR A 20 -41.81 6.09 25.66
CA THR A 20 -40.63 5.29 25.36
C THR A 20 -39.46 6.24 25.15
N HIS A 21 -38.58 6.32 26.11
CA HIS A 21 -37.24 6.85 25.91
C HIS A 21 -36.52 5.92 24.94
N ALA A 22 -36.50 6.26 23.65
CA ALA A 22 -35.56 5.77 22.72
C ALA A 22 -34.20 6.46 22.98
N SER A 23 -33.37 5.84 23.78
CA SER A 23 -31.95 6.20 23.84
C SER A 23 -31.33 5.76 22.54
N ASN A 24 -31.20 6.68 21.58
CA ASN A 24 -30.27 6.53 20.46
C ASN A 24 -28.86 6.57 21.05
N SER A 25 -28.37 5.43 21.51
CA SER A 25 -26.94 5.20 21.60
C SER A 25 -26.45 4.89 20.19
N GLU A 26 -25.98 5.90 19.46
CA GLU A 26 -25.03 5.71 18.37
C GLU A 26 -23.76 5.11 18.99
N ASN A 27 -23.81 3.83 19.26
CA ASN A 27 -22.62 3.04 19.49
C ASN A 27 -21.94 2.87 18.10
N ASN A 28 -21.12 3.86 17.74
CA ASN A 28 -20.03 3.66 16.79
C ASN A 28 -19.08 2.64 17.42
N GLY A 29 -19.47 1.38 17.41
CA GLY A 29 -18.66 0.25 17.80
C GLY A 29 -17.44 0.21 16.89
N MET A 30 -16.36 0.89 17.32
CA MET A 30 -15.02 0.58 16.80
C MET A 30 -14.81 -0.91 17.03
N ALA A 31 -14.93 -1.71 15.98
CA ALA A 31 -14.66 -3.13 16.10
C ALA A 31 -13.22 -3.30 16.56
N ASP A 32 -13.05 -4.11 17.56
CA ASP A 32 -11.76 -4.46 18.15
C ASP A 32 -10.86 -5.09 17.08
N THR A 33 -9.81 -4.38 16.68
CA THR A 33 -8.79 -4.87 15.74
C THR A 33 -7.59 -5.47 16.47
N THR A 34 -7.63 -5.57 17.80
CA THR A 34 -6.50 -6.00 18.65
C THR A 34 -6.07 -7.46 18.43
N ASN A 35 -6.88 -8.26 17.73
CA ASN A 35 -6.58 -9.67 17.45
C ASN A 35 -6.15 -9.96 16.01
N LEU A 36 -5.91 -8.93 15.16
CA LEU A 36 -5.47 -9.14 13.80
C LEU A 36 -3.95 -9.36 13.75
N THR A 37 -3.54 -10.56 13.34
CA THR A 37 -2.12 -10.87 13.14
C THR A 37 -1.66 -10.36 11.77
N MET A 38 -0.65 -9.48 11.77
CA MET A 38 0.01 -9.02 10.54
C MET A 38 0.80 -10.18 9.93
N PRO A 39 0.48 -10.62 8.69
CA PRO A 39 1.27 -11.65 8.03
C PRO A 39 2.65 -11.12 7.68
N MET A 40 3.67 -11.99 7.77
CA MET A 40 5.06 -11.66 7.53
C MET A 40 5.58 -12.41 6.31
N LEU A 41 6.48 -11.78 5.56
CA LEU A 41 7.23 -12.37 4.46
C LEU A 41 8.69 -12.51 4.85
N LYS A 42 9.25 -13.70 4.71
CA LYS A 42 10.68 -13.92 4.90
C LYS A 42 11.43 -13.54 3.62
N LEU A 43 12.28 -12.54 3.73
CA LEU A 43 13.12 -12.04 2.62
C LEU A 43 14.34 -12.94 2.39
N ASN A 44 14.99 -12.81 1.22
CA ASN A 44 16.16 -13.61 0.87
C ASN A 44 17.41 -13.30 1.72
N ASN A 45 17.42 -12.19 2.44
CA ASN A 45 18.46 -11.85 3.44
C ASN A 45 18.13 -12.34 4.86
N GLY A 46 17.03 -13.10 5.03
CA GLY A 46 16.61 -13.69 6.29
C GLY A 46 15.76 -12.77 7.19
N ILE A 47 15.58 -11.50 6.84
CA ILE A 47 14.75 -10.55 7.60
C ILE A 47 13.27 -10.78 7.28
N GLU A 48 12.40 -10.57 8.26
CA GLU A 48 10.95 -10.63 8.08
C GLU A 48 10.38 -9.24 7.81
N MET A 49 9.52 -9.13 6.79
CA MET A 49 8.83 -7.91 6.38
C MET A 49 7.32 -8.07 6.54
N PRO A 50 6.60 -7.09 7.14
CA PRO A 50 5.14 -7.13 7.15
C PRO A 50 4.59 -7.12 5.73
N GLN A 51 3.74 -8.10 5.41
CA GLN A 51 3.20 -8.32 4.07
C GLN A 51 2.21 -7.25 3.64
N PHE A 52 1.57 -6.58 4.59
CA PHE A 52 0.57 -5.56 4.36
C PHE A 52 1.02 -4.23 4.96
N GLY A 53 1.04 -3.20 4.13
CA GLY A 53 1.52 -1.87 4.50
C GLY A 53 0.63 -0.74 4.00
N ILE A 54 1.15 0.46 4.07
CA ILE A 54 0.52 1.71 3.66
C ILE A 54 1.41 2.42 2.65
N GLY A 55 0.84 2.76 1.48
CA GLY A 55 1.47 3.66 0.52
C GLY A 55 1.13 5.12 0.83
N THR A 56 2.15 5.98 0.87
CA THR A 56 1.99 7.41 1.15
C THR A 56 2.00 8.30 -0.10
N PHE A 57 2.08 7.72 -1.29
CA PHE A 57 1.99 8.48 -2.54
C PHE A 57 0.73 9.34 -2.57
N THR A 58 0.84 10.61 -2.92
CA THR A 58 -0.22 11.64 -2.90
C THR A 58 -0.58 12.24 -1.54
N LEU A 59 -0.07 11.74 -0.43
CA LEU A 59 -0.23 12.42 0.85
C LEU A 59 0.67 13.65 0.92
N PRO A 60 0.15 14.83 1.29
CA PRO A 60 0.95 16.04 1.40
C PRO A 60 1.86 16.00 2.65
N ASP A 61 2.93 16.79 2.64
CA ASP A 61 3.79 16.95 3.82
C ASP A 61 3.19 17.96 4.80
N ASN A 62 2.35 17.48 5.70
CA ASN A 62 1.65 18.32 6.69
C ASN A 62 1.10 17.52 7.88
N GLU A 63 0.55 18.24 8.86
CA GLU A 63 -0.03 17.67 10.09
C GLU A 63 -1.20 16.69 9.84
N THR A 64 -1.94 16.83 8.75
CA THR A 64 -3.02 15.88 8.42
C THR A 64 -2.43 14.52 8.10
N THR A 65 -1.36 14.46 7.32
CA THR A 65 -0.62 13.22 7.02
C THR A 65 -0.02 12.62 8.30
N VAL A 66 0.58 13.44 9.17
CA VAL A 66 1.10 12.97 10.47
C VAL A 66 0.01 12.27 11.26
N LYS A 67 -1.14 12.93 11.48
CA LYS A 67 -2.27 12.38 12.25
C LYS A 67 -2.81 11.09 11.64
N LEU A 68 -2.90 11.03 10.30
CA LEU A 68 -3.38 9.86 9.56
C LEU A 68 -2.46 8.65 9.78
N LEU A 69 -1.15 8.84 9.66
CA LEU A 69 -0.16 7.77 9.85
C LEU A 69 -0.04 7.35 11.31
N VAL A 70 -0.13 8.28 12.27
CA VAL A 70 -0.20 7.98 13.70
C VAL A 70 -1.43 7.10 14.00
N GLN A 71 -2.59 7.44 13.45
CA GLN A 71 -3.79 6.63 13.60
C GLN A 71 -3.57 5.23 13.03
N ALA A 72 -2.99 5.11 11.84
CA ALA A 72 -2.73 3.82 11.22
C ALA A 72 -1.79 2.95 12.05
N LEU A 73 -0.68 3.50 12.54
CA LEU A 73 0.25 2.78 13.43
C LEU A 73 -0.43 2.31 14.72
N LYS A 74 -1.28 3.15 15.34
CA LYS A 74 -2.09 2.79 16.51
C LYS A 74 -3.14 1.71 16.21
N ARG A 75 -3.55 1.56 14.95
CA ARG A 75 -4.47 0.50 14.48
C ARG A 75 -3.78 -0.82 14.14
N GLY A 76 -2.46 -0.90 14.30
CA GLY A 76 -1.70 -2.13 14.09
C GLY A 76 -0.99 -2.23 12.74
N TYR A 77 -1.03 -1.20 11.90
CA TYR A 77 -0.13 -1.17 10.74
C TYR A 77 1.32 -1.11 11.21
N ARG A 78 2.19 -1.85 10.51
CA ARG A 78 3.62 -1.93 10.84
C ARG A 78 4.53 -1.73 9.63
N HIS A 79 3.98 -1.42 8.45
CA HIS A 79 4.74 -1.16 7.23
C HIS A 79 4.26 0.15 6.60
N ILE A 80 5.19 1.09 6.42
CA ILE A 80 4.94 2.38 5.75
C ILE A 80 5.88 2.47 4.54
N ASP A 81 5.31 2.69 3.35
CA ASP A 81 6.02 2.94 2.11
C ASP A 81 5.92 4.41 1.73
N THR A 82 7.07 5.08 1.66
CA THR A 82 7.22 6.44 1.15
C THR A 82 8.29 6.52 0.07
N ALA A 83 8.66 7.72 -0.36
CA ALA A 83 9.75 7.99 -1.29
C ALA A 83 10.17 9.46 -1.21
N HIS A 84 11.42 9.79 -1.55
CA HIS A 84 11.85 11.17 -1.71
C HIS A 84 10.98 11.94 -2.70
N ALA A 85 10.61 11.30 -3.82
CA ALA A 85 9.74 11.89 -4.85
C ALA A 85 8.33 12.25 -4.36
N TYR A 86 7.87 11.69 -3.24
CA TYR A 86 6.54 12.01 -2.68
C TYR A 86 6.57 13.29 -1.85
N ARG A 87 7.77 13.78 -1.48
CA ARG A 87 8.00 15.02 -0.74
C ARG A 87 7.27 15.05 0.61
N ASN A 88 7.13 13.89 1.27
CA ASN A 88 6.41 13.76 2.56
C ASN A 88 7.17 12.95 3.61
N GLU A 89 8.47 12.72 3.39
CA GLU A 89 9.30 11.96 4.33
C GLU A 89 9.36 12.60 5.72
N GLN A 90 9.29 13.94 5.83
CA GLN A 90 9.29 14.63 7.13
C GLN A 90 8.02 14.31 7.94
N SER A 91 6.85 14.33 7.30
CA SER A 91 5.59 13.93 7.94
C SER A 91 5.58 12.44 8.32
N VAL A 92 6.15 11.56 7.49
CA VAL A 92 6.30 10.14 7.80
C VAL A 92 7.17 9.94 9.04
N GLY A 93 8.34 10.54 9.09
CA GLY A 93 9.26 10.46 10.23
C GLY A 93 8.65 11.04 11.51
N LYS A 94 7.95 12.18 11.40
CA LYS A 94 7.22 12.78 12.53
C LYS A 94 6.13 11.83 13.04
N ALA A 95 5.36 11.20 12.15
CA ALA A 95 4.31 10.26 12.53
C ALA A 95 4.86 9.04 13.26
N ILE A 96 6.00 8.49 12.80
CA ILE A 96 6.68 7.38 13.48
C ILE A 96 7.00 7.78 14.93
N ARG A 97 7.64 8.92 15.15
CA ARG A 97 8.00 9.40 16.49
C ARG A 97 6.78 9.66 17.38
N GLU A 98 5.69 10.22 16.82
CA GLU A 98 4.49 10.58 17.57
C GLU A 98 3.53 9.41 17.78
N SER A 99 3.71 8.29 17.09
CA SER A 99 2.82 7.13 17.18
C SER A 99 2.88 6.44 18.54
N GLY A 100 4.05 6.51 19.20
CA GLY A 100 4.35 5.75 20.41
C GLY A 100 4.65 4.26 20.15
N VAL A 101 4.68 3.83 18.88
CA VAL A 101 5.10 2.47 18.49
C VAL A 101 6.62 2.42 18.44
N PRO A 102 7.28 1.43 19.06
CA PRO A 102 8.73 1.28 19.00
C PRO A 102 9.23 1.24 17.54
N ARG A 103 10.35 1.95 17.26
CA ARG A 103 10.89 2.03 15.88
C ARG A 103 11.19 0.66 15.28
N GLU A 104 11.67 -0.26 16.08
CA GLU A 104 12.01 -1.63 15.70
C GLU A 104 10.79 -2.49 15.31
N GLU A 105 9.59 -2.08 15.72
CA GLU A 105 8.35 -2.73 15.28
C GLU A 105 7.83 -2.19 13.95
N ILE A 106 8.40 -1.08 13.44
CA ILE A 106 7.93 -0.43 12.22
C ILE A 106 8.89 -0.76 11.08
N TRP A 107 8.34 -1.35 10.01
CA TRP A 107 9.02 -1.48 8.73
C TRP A 107 8.85 -0.19 7.93
N LEU A 108 9.94 0.54 7.73
CA LEU A 108 9.96 1.78 6.97
C LEU A 108 10.63 1.57 5.62
N THR A 109 9.91 1.84 4.56
CA THR A 109 10.40 1.80 3.18
C THR A 109 10.48 3.21 2.61
N SER A 110 11.60 3.57 1.97
CA SER A 110 11.71 4.77 1.13
C SER A 110 12.41 4.45 -0.19
N LYS A 111 12.50 5.44 -1.10
CA LYS A 111 13.01 5.25 -2.46
C LYS A 111 13.88 6.43 -2.87
N LEU A 112 15.01 6.12 -3.49
CA LEU A 112 15.89 7.07 -4.14
C LEU A 112 15.37 7.42 -5.54
N TRP A 113 15.45 8.68 -5.92
CA TRP A 113 15.07 9.13 -7.26
C TRP A 113 16.28 9.13 -8.21
N PRO A 114 16.11 8.99 -9.54
CA PRO A 114 17.23 8.89 -10.49
C PRO A 114 18.28 10.02 -10.42
N ASN A 115 17.87 11.24 -10.07
CA ASN A 115 18.82 12.35 -9.90
C ASN A 115 19.71 12.20 -8.66
N GLU A 116 19.45 11.24 -7.78
CA GLU A 116 20.27 10.89 -6.60
C GLU A 116 21.22 9.71 -6.88
N TYR A 117 21.20 9.14 -8.11
CA TYR A 117 21.96 7.95 -8.45
C TYR A 117 23.43 8.28 -8.82
N GLY A 118 24.35 7.43 -8.37
CA GLY A 118 25.76 7.46 -8.67
C GLY A 118 26.63 7.17 -7.46
N GLU A 119 27.83 6.67 -7.67
CA GLU A 119 28.79 6.39 -6.61
C GLU A 119 29.13 7.67 -5.84
N GLY A 120 29.10 7.60 -4.51
CA GLY A 120 29.29 8.73 -3.59
C GLY A 120 28.09 9.67 -3.51
N LYS A 121 27.38 9.90 -4.62
CA LYS A 121 26.17 10.74 -4.67
C LYS A 121 25.02 10.08 -3.95
N THR A 122 24.82 8.79 -4.18
CA THR A 122 23.76 8.01 -3.54
C THR A 122 24.02 7.84 -2.04
N ALA A 123 25.28 7.68 -1.62
CA ALA A 123 25.62 7.62 -0.21
C ALA A 123 25.17 8.89 0.53
N LYS A 124 25.44 10.09 -0.05
CA LYS A 124 24.92 11.35 0.51
C LYS A 124 23.39 11.41 0.52
N ALA A 125 22.74 10.95 -0.56
CA ALA A 125 21.28 10.96 -0.65
C ALA A 125 20.63 10.06 0.43
N ILE A 126 21.27 8.96 0.82
CA ILE A 126 20.83 8.10 1.93
C ILE A 126 20.94 8.85 3.26
N ASP A 127 22.05 9.55 3.51
CA ASP A 127 22.21 10.36 4.72
C ASP A 127 21.16 11.48 4.80
N ASP A 128 20.90 12.17 3.69
CA ASP A 128 19.86 13.20 3.58
C ASP A 128 18.44 12.59 3.82
N MET A 129 18.18 11.38 3.34
CA MET A 129 16.93 10.64 3.55
C MET A 129 16.72 10.29 5.02
N LEU A 130 17.75 9.78 5.70
CA LEU A 130 17.73 9.51 7.13
C LEU A 130 17.42 10.79 7.93
N GLN A 131 18.03 11.90 7.54
CA GLN A 131 17.80 13.21 8.16
C GLN A 131 16.36 13.69 7.96
N ARG A 132 15.79 13.61 6.73
CA ARG A 132 14.39 14.00 6.45
C ARG A 132 13.41 13.17 7.23
N LEU A 133 13.63 11.86 7.31
CA LEU A 133 12.83 10.93 8.10
C LEU A 133 13.06 11.06 9.61
N GLY A 134 14.23 11.57 10.03
CA GLY A 134 14.61 11.68 11.44
C GLY A 134 14.73 10.31 12.11
N VAL A 135 15.38 9.36 11.44
CA VAL A 135 15.61 7.99 11.90
C VAL A 135 17.09 7.60 11.71
N ASP A 136 17.55 6.63 12.51
CA ASP A 136 18.93 6.15 12.45
C ASP A 136 19.13 5.09 11.34
N TYR A 137 18.08 4.40 10.94
CA TYR A 137 18.10 3.39 9.88
C TYR A 137 16.78 3.31 9.14
N ILE A 138 16.81 2.75 7.91
CA ILE A 138 15.64 2.46 7.08
C ILE A 138 15.60 0.95 6.83
N ASP A 139 14.42 0.34 6.88
CA ASP A 139 14.27 -1.11 6.74
C ASP A 139 14.44 -1.56 5.28
N LEU A 140 13.94 -0.76 4.33
CA LEU A 140 14.07 -1.05 2.90
C LEU A 140 14.23 0.23 2.08
N VAL A 141 15.28 0.30 1.27
CA VAL A 141 15.46 1.37 0.29
C VAL A 141 15.40 0.81 -1.12
N TYR A 142 14.52 1.39 -1.93
CA TYR A 142 14.39 1.06 -3.35
C TYR A 142 15.15 2.05 -4.25
N LEU A 143 15.74 1.54 -5.33
CA LEU A 143 15.93 2.33 -6.54
C LEU A 143 14.56 2.52 -7.20
N HIS A 144 14.07 3.76 -7.30
CA HIS A 144 12.68 4.05 -7.70
C HIS A 144 12.38 3.80 -9.17
N GLN A 145 13.38 4.01 -10.05
CA GLN A 145 13.26 3.86 -11.49
C GLN A 145 14.57 3.31 -12.09
N PRO A 146 14.52 2.47 -13.15
CA PRO A 146 15.69 1.87 -13.78
C PRO A 146 16.36 2.79 -14.82
N VAL A 147 16.57 4.06 -14.47
CA VAL A 147 17.17 5.06 -15.34
C VAL A 147 18.32 5.77 -14.64
N GLY A 148 19.19 6.44 -15.40
CA GLY A 148 20.39 7.07 -14.84
C GLY A 148 21.45 6.07 -14.39
N ASN A 149 22.30 6.47 -13.43
CA ASN A 149 23.38 5.60 -12.93
C ASN A 149 22.93 4.69 -11.77
N TYR A 150 21.89 3.88 -12.01
CA TYR A 150 21.35 2.97 -10.99
C TYR A 150 22.35 1.89 -10.55
N LYS A 151 23.32 1.50 -11.39
CA LYS A 151 24.38 0.55 -10.99
C LYS A 151 25.32 1.17 -9.95
N GLY A 152 25.77 2.41 -10.17
CA GLY A 152 26.56 3.14 -9.19
C GLY A 152 25.79 3.40 -7.89
N ALA A 153 24.50 3.69 -7.99
CA ALA A 153 23.63 3.82 -6.84
C ALA A 153 23.50 2.50 -6.05
N TRP A 154 23.44 1.36 -6.75
CA TRP A 154 23.39 0.05 -6.09
C TRP A 154 24.62 -0.24 -5.25
N HIS A 155 25.82 0.09 -5.74
CA HIS A 155 27.06 -0.06 -4.99
C HIS A 155 27.06 0.75 -3.69
N ASP A 156 26.50 1.96 -3.69
CA ASP A 156 26.38 2.77 -2.47
C ASP A 156 25.31 2.19 -1.52
N LEU A 157 24.21 1.62 -2.05
CA LEU A 157 23.23 0.90 -1.24
C LEU A 157 23.84 -0.35 -0.58
N GLU A 158 24.69 -1.10 -1.28
CA GLU A 158 25.42 -2.24 -0.70
C GLU A 158 26.32 -1.79 0.46
N LYS A 159 27.01 -0.64 0.34
CA LYS A 159 27.81 -0.04 1.42
C LYS A 159 26.91 0.38 2.59
N ALA A 160 25.78 1.03 2.32
CA ALA A 160 24.84 1.48 3.34
C ALA A 160 24.26 0.31 4.16
N VAL A 161 24.11 -0.88 3.54
CA VAL A 161 23.74 -2.10 4.27
C VAL A 161 24.85 -2.53 5.24
N VAL A 162 26.10 -2.50 4.80
CA VAL A 162 27.25 -2.83 5.66
C VAL A 162 27.40 -1.82 6.81
N GLU A 163 27.11 -0.55 6.56
CA GLU A 163 27.16 0.52 7.56
C GLU A 163 25.96 0.49 8.53
N GLY A 164 24.96 -0.35 8.29
CA GLY A 164 23.75 -0.44 9.12
C GLY A 164 22.74 0.70 8.93
N LYS A 165 22.95 1.58 7.97
CA LYS A 165 22.02 2.66 7.61
C LYS A 165 20.74 2.14 6.94
N VAL A 166 20.86 1.02 6.21
CA VAL A 166 19.78 0.37 5.48
C VAL A 166 19.81 -1.12 5.79
N ARG A 167 18.68 -1.71 6.14
CA ARG A 167 18.61 -3.15 6.48
C ARG A 167 18.43 -4.03 5.24
N SER A 168 17.73 -3.51 4.23
CA SER A 168 17.40 -4.25 3.00
C SER A 168 17.39 -3.29 1.82
N ILE A 169 17.71 -3.80 0.63
CA ILE A 169 17.71 -3.02 -0.61
C ILE A 169 16.90 -3.71 -1.69
N GLY A 170 16.21 -2.92 -2.52
CA GLY A 170 15.30 -3.41 -3.53
C GLY A 170 15.26 -2.54 -4.78
N ILE A 171 14.46 -2.96 -5.75
CA ILE A 171 14.27 -2.27 -7.02
C ILE A 171 12.78 -1.99 -7.26
N SER A 172 12.46 -0.86 -7.87
CA SER A 172 11.08 -0.49 -8.21
C SER A 172 10.99 -0.12 -9.69
N ASN A 173 9.95 -0.63 -10.37
CA ASN A 173 9.71 -0.43 -11.80
C ASN A 173 10.80 -0.99 -12.74
N PHE A 174 11.58 -1.96 -12.30
CA PHE A 174 12.58 -2.63 -13.13
C PHE A 174 11.97 -3.68 -14.08
N ASP A 175 10.68 -3.56 -14.33
CA ASP A 175 9.85 -4.44 -15.17
C ASP A 175 9.64 -3.92 -16.61
N TYR A 176 10.39 -2.90 -17.03
CA TYR A 176 10.34 -2.42 -18.40
C TYR A 176 10.90 -3.43 -19.40
N ASN A 177 12.01 -4.09 -19.04
CA ASN A 177 12.62 -5.16 -19.84
C ASN A 177 13.57 -5.99 -18.97
N ASP A 178 13.94 -7.18 -19.48
CA ASP A 178 14.81 -8.11 -18.76
C ASP A 178 16.21 -7.56 -18.48
N ARG A 179 16.72 -6.70 -19.36
CA ARG A 179 18.07 -6.17 -19.23
C ARG A 179 18.26 -5.35 -17.96
N VAL A 180 17.36 -4.38 -17.68
CA VAL A 180 17.51 -3.54 -16.49
C VAL A 180 17.35 -4.34 -15.20
N PHE A 181 16.52 -5.38 -15.21
CA PHE A 181 16.39 -6.32 -14.11
C PHE A 181 17.70 -7.11 -13.90
N SER A 182 18.22 -7.74 -14.97
CA SER A 182 19.44 -8.54 -14.92
C SER A 182 20.68 -7.71 -14.58
N ASP A 183 20.72 -6.45 -14.97
CA ASP A 183 21.81 -5.54 -14.61
C ASP A 183 22.02 -5.42 -13.09
N ILE A 184 20.98 -5.63 -12.30
CA ILE A 184 21.08 -5.67 -10.83
C ILE A 184 21.13 -7.12 -10.33
N VAL A 185 20.17 -7.96 -10.73
CA VAL A 185 20.01 -9.30 -10.15
C VAL A 185 21.17 -10.23 -10.48
N ASP A 186 21.72 -10.15 -11.69
CA ASP A 186 22.79 -11.07 -12.12
C ASP A 186 24.20 -10.52 -11.84
N SER A 187 24.36 -9.18 -11.76
CA SER A 187 25.70 -8.55 -11.77
C SER A 187 26.12 -8.02 -10.40
N MET A 188 25.19 -7.76 -9.47
CA MET A 188 25.51 -7.14 -8.19
C MET A 188 25.73 -8.16 -7.07
N LYS A 189 26.53 -7.78 -6.07
CA LYS A 189 26.93 -8.65 -4.95
C LYS A 189 25.76 -8.95 -4.03
N VAL A 190 25.00 -7.93 -3.64
CA VAL A 190 23.80 -8.07 -2.83
C VAL A 190 22.58 -8.10 -3.75
N LYS A 191 21.78 -9.15 -3.65
CA LYS A 191 20.55 -9.28 -4.44
C LYS A 191 19.44 -8.39 -3.85
N PRO A 192 18.54 -7.83 -4.69
CA PRO A 192 17.35 -7.16 -4.18
C PRO A 192 16.49 -8.15 -3.39
N VAL A 193 15.95 -7.69 -2.25
CA VAL A 193 15.03 -8.50 -1.44
C VAL A 193 13.61 -8.47 -1.99
N ALA A 194 13.24 -7.37 -2.65
CA ALA A 194 11.92 -7.15 -3.22
C ALA A 194 12.00 -6.34 -4.51
N MET A 195 11.00 -6.53 -5.37
CA MET A 195 10.73 -5.66 -6.52
C MET A 195 9.31 -5.10 -6.41
N GLN A 196 9.21 -3.77 -6.41
CA GLN A 196 7.93 -3.06 -6.29
C GLN A 196 7.45 -2.62 -7.67
N ILE A 197 6.33 -3.16 -8.15
CA ILE A 197 5.74 -2.86 -9.46
C ILE A 197 4.21 -2.76 -9.39
N GLU A 198 3.59 -2.16 -10.43
CA GLU A 198 2.15 -2.19 -10.59
C GLU A 198 1.66 -3.64 -10.68
N CYS A 199 0.81 -4.03 -9.72
CA CYS A 199 0.17 -5.33 -9.73
C CYS A 199 -1.22 -5.26 -9.10
N HIS A 200 -2.22 -5.82 -9.79
CA HIS A 200 -3.62 -5.84 -9.38
C HIS A 200 -4.39 -6.90 -10.22
N PRO A 201 -5.66 -7.22 -9.92
CA PRO A 201 -6.39 -8.29 -10.61
C PRO A 201 -6.39 -8.24 -12.15
N TYR A 202 -6.34 -7.06 -12.78
CA TYR A 202 -6.31 -6.93 -14.24
C TYR A 202 -4.89 -6.97 -14.85
N ALA A 203 -3.85 -6.78 -14.04
CA ALA A 203 -2.44 -6.87 -14.43
C ALA A 203 -1.67 -7.64 -13.37
N GLN A 204 -1.78 -8.95 -13.40
CA GLN A 204 -1.22 -9.84 -12.37
C GLN A 204 0.28 -10.09 -12.54
N ARG A 205 0.86 -9.65 -13.65
CA ARG A 205 2.31 -9.68 -13.89
C ARG A 205 2.90 -11.08 -13.84
N LYS A 206 2.22 -12.08 -14.44
CA LYS A 206 2.58 -13.51 -14.36
C LYS A 206 4.03 -13.80 -14.72
N TYR A 207 4.56 -13.18 -15.80
CA TYR A 207 5.95 -13.30 -16.17
C TYR A 207 6.91 -12.88 -15.03
N TRP A 208 6.64 -11.71 -14.42
CA TRP A 208 7.45 -11.20 -13.34
C TRP A 208 7.30 -11.99 -12.05
N GLN A 209 6.10 -12.51 -11.75
CA GLN A 209 5.90 -13.39 -10.60
C GLN A 209 6.86 -14.60 -10.67
N GLU A 210 6.89 -15.30 -11.80
CA GLU A 210 7.78 -16.46 -11.99
C GLU A 210 9.26 -16.08 -11.91
N LYS A 211 9.64 -14.98 -12.55
CA LYS A 211 11.03 -14.51 -12.57
C LYS A 211 11.51 -14.09 -11.17
N LEU A 212 10.69 -13.41 -10.40
CA LEU A 212 11.00 -13.01 -9.03
C LEU A 212 11.08 -14.22 -8.10
N LYS A 213 10.16 -15.16 -8.21
CA LYS A 213 10.16 -16.41 -7.46
C LYS A 213 11.45 -17.22 -7.69
N GLN A 214 11.90 -17.34 -8.95
CA GLN A 214 13.15 -18.04 -9.30
C GLN A 214 14.38 -17.40 -8.65
N ASN A 215 14.32 -16.10 -8.34
CA ASN A 215 15.41 -15.34 -7.72
C ASN A 215 15.22 -15.11 -6.22
N ASN A 216 14.17 -15.69 -5.59
CA ASN A 216 13.80 -15.46 -4.20
C ASN A 216 13.60 -13.95 -3.87
N ILE A 217 13.00 -13.21 -4.79
CA ILE A 217 12.68 -11.78 -4.66
C ILE A 217 11.18 -11.64 -4.41
N VAL A 218 10.78 -10.89 -3.40
CA VAL A 218 9.37 -10.64 -3.09
C VAL A 218 8.78 -9.67 -4.11
N LEU A 219 7.56 -9.98 -4.59
CA LEU A 219 6.75 -9.02 -5.35
C LEU A 219 6.01 -8.10 -4.38
N GLU A 220 6.29 -6.81 -4.45
CA GLU A 220 5.50 -5.78 -3.76
C GLU A 220 4.65 -5.00 -4.75
N CYS A 221 3.35 -4.82 -4.41
CA CYS A 221 2.34 -4.34 -5.34
C CYS A 221 1.96 -2.89 -5.03
N TRP A 222 2.33 -1.95 -5.92
CA TRP A 222 1.77 -0.61 -5.90
C TRP A 222 0.53 -0.52 -6.80
N TYR A 223 -0.34 0.45 -6.56
CA TYR A 223 -1.67 0.58 -7.18
C TYR A 223 -2.53 -0.71 -7.11
N PRO A 224 -2.57 -1.40 -5.97
CA PRO A 224 -3.30 -2.66 -5.85
C PRO A 224 -4.80 -2.50 -6.17
N LEU A 225 -5.37 -1.33 -5.94
CA LEU A 225 -6.75 -0.96 -6.26
C LEU A 225 -6.90 -0.24 -7.61
N GLY A 226 -5.81 -0.20 -8.43
CA GLY A 226 -5.79 0.40 -9.76
C GLY A 226 -5.54 1.90 -9.81
N GLY A 227 -5.43 2.59 -8.67
CA GLY A 227 -5.19 4.03 -8.62
C GLY A 227 -6.24 4.88 -9.32
N ARG A 228 -5.96 6.18 -9.49
CA ARG A 228 -6.89 7.12 -10.14
C ARG A 228 -7.12 6.80 -11.63
N SER A 229 -6.11 6.29 -12.32
CA SER A 229 -6.17 5.97 -13.75
C SER A 229 -7.17 4.86 -14.06
N SER A 230 -7.44 3.94 -13.12
CA SER A 230 -8.44 2.89 -13.29
C SER A 230 -9.87 3.43 -13.28
N ARG A 231 -10.09 4.65 -12.80
CA ARG A 231 -11.43 5.24 -12.56
C ARG A 231 -12.32 4.31 -11.73
N GLY A 232 -11.70 3.51 -10.83
CA GLY A 232 -12.39 2.54 -9.99
C GLY A 232 -12.90 1.29 -10.72
N ALA A 233 -12.33 0.93 -11.86
CA ALA A 233 -12.76 -0.25 -12.63
C ALA A 233 -12.70 -1.54 -11.80
N LEU A 234 -11.62 -1.76 -11.04
CA LEU A 234 -11.47 -2.92 -10.16
C LEU A 234 -12.52 -2.96 -9.04
N LEU A 235 -12.82 -1.80 -8.46
CA LEU A 235 -13.79 -1.69 -7.35
C LEU A 235 -15.25 -1.87 -7.80
N ARG A 236 -15.51 -1.91 -9.11
CA ARG A 236 -16.83 -2.15 -9.71
C ARG A 236 -16.87 -3.43 -10.55
N ASP A 237 -15.81 -4.22 -10.55
CA ASP A 237 -15.79 -5.50 -11.24
C ASP A 237 -16.84 -6.45 -10.63
N SER A 238 -17.64 -7.09 -11.47
CA SER A 238 -18.77 -7.92 -11.04
C SER A 238 -18.34 -9.15 -10.25
N VAL A 239 -17.20 -9.76 -10.59
CA VAL A 239 -16.65 -10.92 -9.88
C VAL A 239 -16.20 -10.49 -8.49
N ILE A 240 -15.39 -9.42 -8.42
CA ILE A 240 -14.89 -8.88 -7.15
C ILE A 240 -16.05 -8.42 -6.26
N CYS A 241 -17.02 -7.69 -6.81
CA CYS A 241 -18.20 -7.23 -6.06
C CYS A 241 -19.09 -8.40 -5.59
N GLY A 242 -19.21 -9.47 -6.39
CA GLY A 242 -19.93 -10.68 -6.00
C GLY A 242 -19.29 -11.37 -4.79
N ILE A 243 -17.97 -11.55 -4.82
CA ILE A 243 -17.18 -12.10 -3.70
C ILE A 243 -17.30 -11.19 -2.46
N ALA A 244 -17.13 -9.87 -2.65
CA ALA A 244 -17.26 -8.90 -1.58
C ALA A 244 -18.63 -9.00 -0.87
N LYS A 245 -19.70 -9.10 -1.63
CA LYS A 245 -21.06 -9.28 -1.10
C LYS A 245 -21.22 -10.59 -0.31
N ALA A 246 -20.66 -11.68 -0.80
CA ALA A 246 -20.73 -12.99 -0.12
C ALA A 246 -20.06 -12.96 1.26
N HIS A 247 -18.94 -12.23 1.39
CA HIS A 247 -18.20 -12.09 2.65
C HIS A 247 -18.67 -10.91 3.52
N GLY A 248 -19.62 -10.08 3.09
CA GLY A 248 -19.96 -8.83 3.78
C GLY A 248 -18.79 -7.84 3.84
N LYS A 249 -17.93 -7.86 2.82
CA LYS A 249 -16.73 -7.03 2.69
C LYS A 249 -16.85 -6.02 1.56
N THR A 250 -15.89 -5.10 1.46
CA THR A 250 -15.77 -4.20 0.31
C THR A 250 -14.90 -4.84 -0.80
N ALA A 251 -15.06 -4.36 -2.03
CA ALA A 251 -14.20 -4.77 -3.14
C ALA A 251 -12.70 -4.50 -2.85
N ALA A 252 -12.39 -3.40 -2.15
CA ALA A 252 -11.03 -3.08 -1.74
C ALA A 252 -10.46 -4.14 -0.79
N GLN A 253 -11.22 -4.58 0.20
CA GLN A 253 -10.81 -5.63 1.13
C GLN A 253 -10.58 -6.97 0.40
N VAL A 254 -11.44 -7.34 -0.54
CA VAL A 254 -11.27 -8.55 -1.36
C VAL A 254 -9.97 -8.49 -2.17
N ILE A 255 -9.69 -7.36 -2.82
CA ILE A 255 -8.47 -7.18 -3.61
C ILE A 255 -7.23 -7.25 -2.73
N ILE A 256 -7.23 -6.57 -1.57
CA ILE A 256 -6.11 -6.61 -0.62
C ILE A 256 -5.91 -8.05 -0.12
N ARG A 257 -6.99 -8.74 0.27
CA ARG A 257 -6.92 -10.12 0.73
C ARG A 257 -6.37 -11.07 -0.34
N TRP A 258 -6.79 -10.89 -1.60
CA TRP A 258 -6.24 -11.64 -2.72
C TRP A 258 -4.71 -11.48 -2.84
N HIS A 259 -4.19 -10.25 -2.78
CA HIS A 259 -2.73 -10.01 -2.82
C HIS A 259 -2.01 -10.76 -1.68
N ILE A 260 -2.57 -10.70 -0.47
CA ILE A 260 -2.00 -11.36 0.70
C ILE A 260 -1.98 -12.89 0.50
N GLN A 261 -3.05 -13.48 -0.01
CA GLN A 261 -3.14 -14.93 -0.26
C GLN A 261 -2.32 -15.38 -1.47
N GLU A 262 -2.01 -14.51 -2.44
CA GLU A 262 -1.02 -14.78 -3.49
C GLU A 262 0.42 -14.76 -2.96
N GLY A 263 0.65 -14.33 -1.71
CA GLY A 263 1.98 -14.21 -1.12
C GLY A 263 2.72 -12.93 -1.52
N PHE A 264 2.01 -11.90 -2.00
CA PHE A 264 2.61 -10.63 -2.38
C PHE A 264 2.61 -9.65 -1.22
N SER A 265 3.59 -8.75 -1.15
CA SER A 265 3.48 -7.53 -0.34
C SER A 265 2.53 -6.54 -1.01
N VAL A 266 1.69 -5.86 -0.24
CA VAL A 266 0.67 -4.94 -0.77
C VAL A 266 0.58 -3.66 0.05
N ILE A 267 0.60 -2.50 -0.65
CA ILE A 267 0.68 -1.17 -0.05
C ILE A 267 -0.41 -0.22 -0.60
N PRO A 268 -1.70 -0.43 -0.27
CA PRO A 268 -2.76 0.51 -0.66
C PRO A 268 -2.58 1.88 -0.02
N GLY A 269 -3.04 2.93 -0.71
CA GLY A 269 -3.10 4.28 -0.16
C GLY A 269 -4.21 4.45 0.89
N ILE A 270 -4.04 5.44 1.77
CA ILE A 270 -4.97 5.76 2.88
C ILE A 270 -5.28 7.26 2.95
N ASP A 271 -5.59 7.89 1.85
CA ASP A 271 -5.89 9.34 1.80
C ASP A 271 -7.14 9.77 2.59
N ASN A 272 -7.87 8.81 3.15
CA ASN A 272 -9.02 9.03 4.01
C ASN A 272 -8.93 8.15 5.27
N PRO A 273 -9.13 8.69 6.49
CA PRO A 273 -9.05 7.93 7.74
C PRO A 273 -9.92 6.67 7.79
N LYS A 274 -11.09 6.68 7.12
CA LYS A 274 -11.96 5.51 7.04
C LYS A 274 -11.28 4.30 6.37
N TYR A 275 -10.35 4.53 5.45
CA TYR A 275 -9.65 3.44 4.76
C TYR A 275 -8.64 2.73 5.66
N ILE A 276 -8.18 3.36 6.75
CA ILE A 276 -7.34 2.71 7.76
C ILE A 276 -8.10 1.53 8.37
N ASP A 277 -9.31 1.78 8.87
CA ASP A 277 -10.14 0.76 9.50
C ASP A 277 -10.75 -0.22 8.48
N GLU A 278 -11.04 0.24 7.27
CA GLU A 278 -11.54 -0.62 6.20
C GLU A 278 -10.48 -1.60 5.71
N ASN A 279 -9.30 -1.09 5.31
CA ASN A 279 -8.29 -1.91 4.66
C ASN A 279 -7.68 -2.96 5.61
N ILE A 280 -7.47 -2.63 6.90
CA ILE A 280 -6.90 -3.60 7.86
C ILE A 280 -7.81 -4.81 8.08
N ARG A 281 -9.12 -4.65 7.88
CA ARG A 281 -10.08 -5.76 7.94
C ARG A 281 -10.01 -6.71 6.73
N ALA A 282 -9.11 -6.49 5.79
CA ALA A 282 -8.72 -7.53 4.83
C ALA A 282 -8.02 -8.72 5.50
N LEU A 283 -7.57 -8.55 6.76
CA LEU A 283 -6.91 -9.60 7.54
C LEU A 283 -7.88 -10.52 8.30
N ASP A 284 -9.17 -10.17 8.43
CA ASP A 284 -10.15 -10.89 9.25
C ASP A 284 -11.01 -11.92 8.52
N PHE A 285 -10.71 -12.22 7.25
CA PHE A 285 -11.40 -13.24 6.45
C PHE A 285 -10.44 -13.90 5.46
N MET A 286 -10.89 -14.99 4.84
CA MET A 286 -10.16 -15.74 3.82
C MET A 286 -11.01 -15.89 2.56
N LEU A 287 -10.38 -15.82 1.41
CA LEU A 287 -10.96 -16.20 0.13
C LEU A 287 -10.80 -17.70 -0.08
N SER A 288 -11.82 -18.38 -0.63
CA SER A 288 -11.71 -19.77 -1.02
C SER A 288 -10.84 -19.94 -2.27
N ASP A 289 -10.42 -21.17 -2.56
CA ASP A 289 -9.63 -21.46 -3.77
C ASP A 289 -10.41 -21.11 -5.05
N GLU A 290 -11.74 -21.31 -5.07
CA GLU A 290 -12.61 -20.93 -6.18
C GLU A 290 -12.65 -19.42 -6.38
N GLU A 291 -12.75 -18.65 -5.28
CA GLU A 291 -12.73 -17.18 -5.31
C GLU A 291 -11.36 -16.65 -5.75
N MET A 292 -10.26 -17.23 -5.25
CA MET A 292 -8.90 -16.92 -5.69
C MET A 292 -8.75 -17.18 -7.19
N ASN A 293 -9.25 -18.32 -7.70
CA ASN A 293 -9.18 -18.66 -9.11
C ASN A 293 -10.08 -17.73 -9.96
N ALA A 294 -11.25 -17.34 -9.47
CA ALA A 294 -12.11 -16.38 -10.14
C ALA A 294 -11.41 -15.01 -10.30
N ILE A 295 -10.68 -14.54 -9.28
CA ILE A 295 -9.90 -13.30 -9.37
C ILE A 295 -8.68 -13.49 -10.28
N ARG A 296 -7.98 -14.64 -10.23
CA ARG A 296 -6.90 -14.98 -11.17
C ARG A 296 -7.35 -14.95 -12.63
N ALA A 297 -8.58 -15.36 -12.91
CA ALA A 297 -9.18 -15.35 -14.25
C ALA A 297 -9.45 -13.93 -14.79
N LEU A 298 -9.43 -12.90 -13.95
CA LEU A 298 -9.57 -11.49 -14.35
C LEU A 298 -8.31 -10.91 -15.02
N ASN A 299 -7.20 -11.65 -15.05
CA ASN A 299 -5.96 -11.17 -15.61
C ASN A 299 -6.12 -10.84 -17.11
N LYS A 300 -5.74 -9.64 -17.48
CA LYS A 300 -5.74 -9.12 -18.86
C LYS A 300 -4.35 -8.62 -19.28
N GLU A 301 -3.36 -8.68 -18.35
CA GLU A 301 -2.08 -7.96 -18.42
C GLU A 301 -2.27 -6.46 -18.78
N GLN A 302 -3.42 -5.90 -18.38
CA GLN A 302 -3.79 -4.51 -18.63
C GLN A 302 -3.38 -3.63 -17.46
N ARG A 303 -2.28 -2.94 -17.60
CA ARG A 303 -1.80 -1.92 -16.66
C ARG A 303 -2.60 -0.62 -16.80
N PHE A 304 -2.71 0.11 -15.71
CA PHE A 304 -3.26 1.48 -15.71
C PHE A 304 -2.18 2.55 -15.84
N PHE A 305 -0.94 2.19 -15.51
CA PHE A 305 0.22 3.04 -15.71
C PHE A 305 1.13 2.44 -16.79
N ASN A 306 0.96 2.93 -18.02
CA ASN A 306 1.75 2.46 -19.16
C ASN A 306 2.78 3.53 -19.56
N MET A 307 4.04 3.14 -19.51
CA MET A 307 5.17 3.95 -19.96
C MET A 307 6.22 3.01 -20.57
N THR A 308 6.79 3.37 -21.70
CA THR A 308 7.92 2.63 -22.28
C THR A 308 9.22 2.98 -21.53
N TYR A 309 10.25 2.16 -21.72
CA TYR A 309 11.55 2.45 -21.11
C TYR A 309 12.17 3.75 -21.63
N GLU A 310 12.03 4.03 -22.92
CA GLU A 310 12.48 5.26 -23.57
C GLU A 310 11.74 6.50 -23.02
N GLU A 311 10.45 6.36 -22.76
CA GLU A 311 9.67 7.43 -22.09
C GLU A 311 10.12 7.65 -20.66
N ALA A 312 10.39 6.56 -19.92
CA ALA A 312 10.94 6.64 -18.57
C ALA A 312 12.32 7.32 -18.55
N GLN A 313 13.19 6.97 -19.51
CA GLN A 313 14.51 7.61 -19.65
C GLN A 313 14.38 9.12 -19.93
N ARG A 314 13.49 9.52 -20.82
CA ARG A 314 13.25 10.95 -21.13
C ARG A 314 12.65 11.70 -19.94
N ARG A 315 11.70 11.07 -19.23
CA ARG A 315 10.93 11.73 -18.17
C ARG A 315 11.66 11.79 -16.84
N PHE A 316 12.43 10.76 -16.51
CA PHE A 316 13.04 10.61 -15.18
C PHE A 316 14.56 10.67 -15.18
N GLY A 317 15.22 10.51 -16.37
CA GLY A 317 16.66 10.37 -16.45
C GLY A 317 17.46 11.67 -16.26
N ASN A 318 16.86 12.83 -16.56
CA ASN A 318 17.55 14.13 -16.59
C ASN A 318 16.84 15.24 -15.79
N HIS A 319 15.79 14.92 -15.00
CA HIS A 319 15.02 15.93 -14.28
C HIS A 319 15.29 15.88 -12.78
N ASP A 320 15.63 17.02 -12.23
CA ASP A 320 15.60 17.24 -10.79
C ASP A 320 14.14 17.16 -10.29
N LEU A 321 13.96 16.64 -9.08
CA LEU A 321 12.63 16.55 -8.44
C LEU A 321 11.94 17.92 -8.29
N TYR A 322 12.68 18.98 -8.51
CA TYR A 322 12.25 20.38 -8.31
C TYR A 322 11.92 21.12 -9.60
N ASP A 323 12.09 20.49 -10.78
CA ASP A 323 11.87 21.12 -12.10
C ASP A 323 10.42 21.00 -12.60
N ASN A 324 9.42 20.82 -11.71
CA ASN A 324 7.98 20.82 -12.04
C ASN A 324 7.19 21.83 -11.23
#